data_b8cfc3c1f2ef54c28e9d7b070df20b50
#
_entry.id   b8cfc3c1f2ef54c28e9d7b070df20b50
#
_cell.length_a   1.000
_cell.length_b   1.000
_cell.length_c   1.000
_cell.angle_alpha   90.00
_cell.angle_beta   90.00
_cell.angle_gamma   90.00
#
_symmetry.space_group_name_H-M   'P 1'
#
loop_
_entity.id
_entity.type
_entity.pdbx_description
1 polymer ?
#
loop_
_entity_poly.entity_id
_entity_poly.type
_entity_poly.pdbx_seq_one_letter_code
_entity_poly.pdbx_strand_id
1 'polypeptide(L)'
;NQDYVVVPVVIQDNNNVCDGNITTFVAGKIVTEKSEGIPKVAVSGAGNTNTTNEGTYKFNSINAGSSYVIKPQSDRDPLNGVETGDINKIQNHLLNKKALDGPYKIIAADVTMDNKLTVADIVAMRRLILGKDEQFPSGQSWRFVDKAFQFANPANPFASAFPEQISVVPNATMNDLDFFGMKLGDVNNNVTLSLNGDNDIEVRDLKTLSFT
;
A
#
# COMPACT_ATOMS: atom_id res chain seq x y z
N ASN A 1 57.87 12.81 -33.25
CA ASN A 1 57.36 11.54 -32.76
C ASN A 1 57.39 11.59 -31.22
N GLN A 2 56.23 11.60 -30.60
CA GLN A 2 56.12 11.37 -29.16
C GLN A 2 55.89 9.88 -28.96
N ASP A 3 56.90 9.20 -28.39
CA ASP A 3 56.77 7.82 -27.96
C ASP A 3 55.95 7.76 -26.67
N TYR A 4 54.80 7.15 -26.75
CA TYR A 4 53.96 6.87 -25.56
C TYR A 4 54.39 5.53 -24.98
N VAL A 5 54.86 5.55 -23.72
CA VAL A 5 55.09 4.34 -22.93
C VAL A 5 53.76 3.98 -22.27
N VAL A 6 53.15 2.87 -22.68
CA VAL A 6 51.97 2.32 -21.99
C VAL A 6 52.48 1.51 -20.79
N VAL A 7 52.28 2.04 -19.59
CA VAL A 7 52.54 1.31 -18.37
C VAL A 7 51.23 0.62 -17.94
N PRO A 8 51.15 -0.72 -17.94
CA PRO A 8 49.99 -1.40 -17.44
C PRO A 8 49.92 -1.19 -15.90
N VAL A 9 48.87 -0.55 -15.44
CA VAL A 9 48.55 -0.46 -13.99
C VAL A 9 47.73 -1.67 -13.63
N VAL A 10 48.31 -2.61 -12.87
CA VAL A 10 47.60 -3.73 -12.28
C VAL A 10 47.08 -3.28 -10.94
N ILE A 11 45.80 -3.11 -10.81
CA ILE A 11 45.13 -2.86 -9.52
C ILE A 11 44.98 -4.21 -8.81
N GLN A 12 45.79 -4.46 -7.80
CA GLN A 12 45.62 -5.63 -6.92
C GLN A 12 44.68 -5.27 -5.79
N ASP A 13 43.56 -6.01 -5.70
CA ASP A 13 42.64 -5.93 -4.59
C ASP A 13 43.11 -6.89 -3.48
N ASN A 14 44.11 -6.45 -2.71
CA ASN A 14 44.70 -7.26 -1.64
C ASN A 14 43.76 -7.46 -0.43
N ASN A 15 42.65 -6.74 -0.36
CA ASN A 15 41.70 -6.78 0.75
C ASN A 15 40.31 -7.27 0.35
N ASN A 16 40.16 -7.85 -0.85
CA ASN A 16 38.85 -8.24 -1.40
C ASN A 16 37.79 -7.11 -1.35
N VAL A 17 38.23 -5.85 -1.48
CA VAL A 17 37.33 -4.68 -1.49
C VAL A 17 36.58 -4.61 -2.82
N CYS A 18 37.14 -5.23 -3.88
CA CYS A 18 36.52 -5.32 -5.20
C CYS A 18 35.74 -6.63 -5.43
N ASP A 19 35.72 -7.56 -4.50
CA ASP A 19 34.80 -8.71 -4.50
C ASP A 19 33.39 -8.23 -4.12
N GLY A 20 32.96 -7.42 -4.92
CA GLY A 20 31.75 -7.02 -5.51
C GLY A 20 30.43 -7.29 -4.83
N ASN A 21 30.35 -7.35 -3.52
CA ASN A 21 29.05 -7.23 -2.86
C ASN A 21 28.77 -5.74 -2.59
N ILE A 22 28.61 -4.96 -3.67
CA ILE A 22 28.19 -3.56 -3.54
C ILE A 22 26.82 -3.58 -2.89
N THR A 23 26.75 -3.12 -1.65
CA THR A 23 25.48 -2.95 -0.95
C THR A 23 24.94 -1.55 -1.19
N THR A 24 23.63 -1.45 -1.34
CA THR A 24 22.89 -0.21 -1.48
C THR A 24 21.67 -0.24 -0.54
N PHE A 25 20.77 0.72 -0.66
CA PHE A 25 19.48 0.67 0.01
C PHE A 25 18.35 1.04 -0.93
N VAL A 26 17.17 0.55 -0.58
CA VAL A 26 15.91 0.87 -1.23
C VAL A 26 14.96 1.43 -0.18
N ALA A 27 14.33 2.54 -0.47
CA ALA A 27 13.39 3.21 0.42
C ALA A 27 12.20 3.77 -0.36
N GLY A 28 11.12 4.05 0.36
CA GLY A 28 9.94 4.69 -0.20
C GLY A 28 9.00 5.15 0.90
N LYS A 29 7.86 5.68 0.48
CA LYS A 29 6.81 6.17 1.35
C LYS A 29 5.46 5.62 0.92
N ILE A 30 4.64 5.25 1.88
CA ILE A 30 3.25 4.83 1.67
C ILE A 30 2.34 5.91 2.24
N VAL A 31 1.51 6.49 1.37
CA VAL A 31 0.65 7.63 1.73
C VAL A 31 -0.78 7.43 1.26
N THR A 32 -1.71 8.12 1.90
CA THR A 32 -3.09 8.28 1.42
C THR A 32 -3.16 9.27 0.24
N GLU A 33 -4.34 9.38 -0.41
CA GLU A 33 -4.60 10.44 -1.41
C GLU A 33 -4.41 11.86 -0.84
N LYS A 34 -4.54 12.03 0.49
CA LYS A 34 -4.29 13.31 1.18
C LYS A 34 -2.82 13.55 1.49
N SER A 35 -1.91 12.67 1.02
CA SER A 35 -0.47 12.70 1.30
C SER A 35 -0.11 12.46 2.77
N GLU A 36 -1.02 11.90 3.56
CA GLU A 36 -0.77 11.49 4.94
C GLU A 36 -0.05 10.14 4.94
N GLY A 37 1.02 10.01 5.73
CA GLY A 37 1.79 8.77 5.84
C GLY A 37 0.99 7.67 6.54
N ILE A 38 1.00 6.46 6.00
CA ILE A 38 0.29 5.32 6.60
C ILE A 38 1.27 4.53 7.48
N PRO A 39 1.07 4.50 8.82
CA PRO A 39 1.97 3.82 9.74
C PRO A 39 1.73 2.31 9.79
N LYS A 40 2.76 1.58 10.21
CA LYS A 40 2.72 0.14 10.53
C LYS A 40 2.23 -0.75 9.37
N VAL A 41 2.39 -0.32 8.11
CA VAL A 41 2.19 -1.18 6.95
C VAL A 41 3.36 -2.14 6.86
N ALA A 42 3.09 -3.43 6.78
CA ALA A 42 4.11 -4.44 6.53
C ALA A 42 4.57 -4.35 5.07
N VAL A 43 5.88 -4.21 4.86
CA VAL A 43 6.49 -4.16 3.53
C VAL A 43 7.48 -5.30 3.41
N SER A 44 7.22 -6.20 2.46
CA SER A 44 8.15 -7.27 2.08
C SER A 44 9.01 -6.84 0.89
N GLY A 45 10.23 -7.41 0.80
CA GLY A 45 11.15 -7.08 -0.29
C GLY A 45 12.48 -7.78 -0.09
N ALA A 46 13.54 -7.05 0.22
CA ALA A 46 14.83 -7.59 0.63
C ALA A 46 14.85 -8.01 2.11
N GLY A 47 13.77 -8.61 2.59
CA GLY A 47 13.42 -8.89 3.95
C GLY A 47 12.04 -8.35 4.27
N ASN A 48 11.77 -8.08 5.55
CA ASN A 48 10.51 -7.48 6.01
C ASN A 48 10.79 -6.24 6.85
N THR A 49 10.00 -5.22 6.66
CA THR A 49 10.01 -3.99 7.46
C THR A 49 8.59 -3.46 7.62
N ASN A 50 8.40 -2.50 8.53
CA ASN A 50 7.14 -1.79 8.66
C ASN A 50 7.36 -0.30 8.39
N THR A 51 6.32 0.38 7.90
CA THR A 51 6.38 1.83 7.78
C THR A 51 6.44 2.51 9.14
N THR A 52 7.16 3.63 9.19
CA THR A 52 7.19 4.56 10.32
C THR A 52 5.86 5.31 10.45
N ASN A 53 5.77 6.20 11.42
CA ASN A 53 4.61 7.08 11.62
C ASN A 53 4.37 8.02 10.43
N GLU A 54 5.44 8.38 9.73
CA GLU A 54 5.38 9.23 8.53
C GLU A 54 5.13 8.41 7.24
N GLY A 55 4.90 7.09 7.38
CA GLY A 55 4.67 6.17 6.27
C GLY A 55 5.94 5.78 5.53
N THR A 56 7.14 6.07 6.04
CA THR A 56 8.40 5.73 5.37
C THR A 56 8.85 4.31 5.67
N TYR A 57 9.48 3.66 4.70
CA TYR A 57 10.12 2.36 4.89
C TYR A 57 11.49 2.31 4.21
N LYS A 58 12.36 1.42 4.67
CA LYS A 58 13.70 1.27 4.13
C LYS A 58 14.24 -0.15 4.29
N PHE A 59 14.87 -0.66 3.25
CA PHE A 59 15.69 -1.86 3.26
C PHE A 59 17.15 -1.46 3.13
N ASN A 60 17.93 -1.67 4.18
CA ASN A 60 19.36 -1.33 4.21
C ASN A 60 20.21 -2.53 3.76
N SER A 61 21.41 -2.24 3.26
CA SER A 61 22.44 -3.25 2.97
C SER A 61 21.97 -4.37 2.05
N ILE A 62 21.21 -4.01 1.00
CA ILE A 62 20.77 -4.95 -0.03
C ILE A 62 21.84 -5.08 -1.12
N ASN A 63 21.92 -6.24 -1.75
CA ASN A 63 22.90 -6.49 -2.83
C ASN A 63 22.49 -5.74 -4.09
N ALA A 64 23.40 -4.87 -4.59
CA ALA A 64 23.21 -4.22 -5.87
C ALA A 64 23.17 -5.27 -6.99
N GLY A 65 22.40 -5.00 -8.05
CA GLY A 65 22.24 -5.90 -9.18
C GLY A 65 21.32 -7.12 -8.95
N SER A 66 20.86 -7.35 -7.73
CA SER A 66 19.86 -8.40 -7.43
C SER A 66 18.44 -7.89 -7.67
N SER A 67 17.53 -8.79 -8.04
CA SER A 67 16.12 -8.44 -8.24
C SER A 67 15.34 -8.54 -6.91
N TYR A 68 14.54 -7.51 -6.63
CA TYR A 68 13.66 -7.45 -5.47
C TYR A 68 12.24 -7.06 -5.89
N VAL A 69 11.25 -7.59 -5.16
CA VAL A 69 9.84 -7.24 -5.34
C VAL A 69 9.36 -6.60 -4.05
N ILE A 70 9.10 -5.31 -4.08
CA ILE A 70 8.62 -4.54 -2.94
C ILE A 70 7.10 -4.61 -2.93
N LYS A 71 6.53 -5.16 -1.86
CA LYS A 71 5.08 -5.37 -1.73
C LYS A 71 4.59 -4.95 -0.35
N PRO A 72 3.77 -3.91 -0.24
CA PRO A 72 3.08 -3.54 0.99
C PRO A 72 1.84 -4.40 1.23
N GLN A 73 1.50 -4.63 2.51
CA GLN A 73 0.30 -5.33 2.95
C GLN A 73 -0.16 -4.79 4.30
N SER A 74 -1.48 -4.71 4.52
CA SER A 74 -2.07 -4.38 5.83
C SER A 74 -3.49 -4.92 5.94
N ASP A 75 -3.74 -5.65 7.04
CA ASP A 75 -5.05 -6.19 7.43
C ASP A 75 -5.60 -5.47 8.68
N ARG A 76 -4.94 -4.38 9.11
CA ARG A 76 -5.23 -3.69 10.36
C ARG A 76 -6.52 -2.89 10.30
N ASP A 77 -7.22 -2.87 11.43
CA ASP A 77 -8.37 -2.01 11.71
C ASP A 77 -9.43 -2.06 10.59
N PRO A 78 -10.02 -3.24 10.31
CA PRO A 78 -10.92 -3.42 9.16
C PRO A 78 -12.08 -2.44 9.14
N LEU A 79 -12.63 -2.08 10.32
CA LEU A 79 -13.79 -1.20 10.45
C LEU A 79 -13.45 0.30 10.45
N ASN A 80 -12.19 0.67 10.72
CA ASN A 80 -11.78 2.07 10.81
C ASN A 80 -12.01 2.81 9.47
N GLY A 81 -12.80 3.88 9.51
CA GLY A 81 -13.22 4.66 8.34
C GLY A 81 -14.33 4.02 7.51
N VAL A 82 -14.85 2.84 7.89
CA VAL A 82 -15.91 2.14 7.13
C VAL A 82 -17.27 2.39 7.77
N GLU A 83 -18.14 3.11 7.07
CA GLU A 83 -19.44 3.52 7.60
C GLU A 83 -20.58 3.43 6.56
N THR A 84 -21.81 3.63 7.03
CA THR A 84 -22.99 3.60 6.15
C THR A 84 -22.99 4.72 5.09
N GLY A 85 -22.27 5.81 5.37
CA GLY A 85 -22.06 6.91 4.43
C GLY A 85 -21.32 6.47 3.18
N ASP A 86 -20.33 5.57 3.33
CA ASP A 86 -19.59 5.01 2.20
C ASP A 86 -20.47 4.11 1.35
N ILE A 87 -21.27 3.25 1.99
CA ILE A 87 -22.25 2.40 1.30
C ILE A 87 -23.16 3.26 0.43
N ASN A 88 -23.67 4.38 0.94
CA ASN A 88 -24.54 5.27 0.18
C ASN A 88 -23.84 5.89 -1.03
N LYS A 89 -22.56 6.25 -0.91
CA LYS A 89 -21.77 6.77 -2.03
C LYS A 89 -21.53 5.71 -3.09
N ILE A 90 -21.19 4.48 -2.67
CA ILE A 90 -21.02 3.34 -3.58
C ILE A 90 -22.32 3.00 -4.29
N GLN A 91 -23.45 2.97 -3.58
CA GLN A 91 -24.77 2.77 -4.19
C GLN A 91 -25.11 3.83 -5.25
N ASN A 92 -24.81 5.11 -4.94
CA ASN A 92 -25.04 6.19 -5.90
C ASN A 92 -24.16 6.05 -7.15
N HIS A 93 -22.93 5.57 -7.01
CA HIS A 93 -22.04 5.27 -8.13
C HIS A 93 -22.60 4.13 -8.99
N LEU A 94 -22.98 3.01 -8.38
CA LEU A 94 -23.55 1.84 -9.09
C LEU A 94 -24.87 2.17 -9.81
N LEU A 95 -25.66 3.08 -9.24
CA LEU A 95 -26.92 3.55 -9.82
C LEU A 95 -26.71 4.68 -10.85
N ASN A 96 -25.47 5.04 -11.18
CA ASN A 96 -25.12 6.16 -12.06
C ASN A 96 -25.74 7.52 -11.64
N LYS A 97 -26.05 7.69 -10.33
CA LYS A 97 -26.57 8.95 -9.79
C LYS A 97 -25.44 9.94 -9.47
N LYS A 98 -24.35 9.45 -8.90
CA LYS A 98 -23.16 10.23 -8.57
C LYS A 98 -21.94 9.33 -8.60
N ALA A 99 -21.00 9.60 -9.50
CA ALA A 99 -19.76 8.85 -9.60
C ALA A 99 -18.88 9.06 -8.36
N LEU A 100 -18.12 8.02 -8.00
CA LEU A 100 -16.97 8.16 -7.08
C LEU A 100 -15.88 8.99 -7.77
N ASP A 101 -15.21 9.81 -6.99
CA ASP A 101 -14.22 10.76 -7.49
C ASP A 101 -12.82 10.08 -7.54
N GLY A 102 -12.42 9.73 -8.75
CA GLY A 102 -11.11 9.17 -9.06
C GLY A 102 -10.99 7.65 -8.90
N PRO A 103 -9.89 7.10 -9.41
CA PRO A 103 -9.67 5.65 -9.48
C PRO A 103 -9.47 5.03 -8.09
N TYR A 104 -8.83 5.74 -7.17
CA TYR A 104 -8.50 5.22 -5.85
C TYR A 104 -9.74 4.95 -5.00
N LYS A 105 -10.78 5.79 -5.10
CA LYS A 105 -12.04 5.54 -4.39
C LYS A 105 -12.84 4.37 -4.97
N ILE A 106 -12.73 4.15 -6.29
CA ILE A 106 -13.32 2.98 -6.93
C ILE A 106 -12.60 1.71 -6.47
N ILE A 107 -11.26 1.75 -6.37
CA ILE A 107 -10.44 0.66 -5.85
C ILE A 107 -10.74 0.40 -4.37
N ALA A 108 -10.87 1.46 -3.56
CA ALA A 108 -11.23 1.34 -2.14
C ALA A 108 -12.61 0.72 -1.93
N ALA A 109 -13.54 0.92 -2.88
CA ALA A 109 -14.89 0.37 -2.82
C ALA A 109 -14.97 -1.13 -3.14
N ASP A 110 -13.98 -1.70 -3.86
CA ASP A 110 -13.86 -3.14 -4.16
C ASP A 110 -13.26 -3.87 -2.95
N VAL A 111 -14.08 -4.08 -1.93
CA VAL A 111 -13.65 -4.73 -0.68
C VAL A 111 -13.50 -6.25 -0.80
N THR A 112 -14.06 -6.84 -1.85
CA THR A 112 -13.88 -8.25 -2.19
C THR A 112 -12.59 -8.52 -2.94
N MET A 113 -11.96 -7.46 -3.50
CA MET A 113 -10.74 -7.50 -4.32
C MET A 113 -10.86 -8.40 -5.56
N ASP A 114 -12.06 -8.47 -6.13
CA ASP A 114 -12.30 -9.23 -7.38
C ASP A 114 -12.10 -8.38 -8.65
N ASN A 115 -11.65 -7.12 -8.49
CA ASN A 115 -11.48 -6.11 -9.54
C ASN A 115 -12.79 -5.72 -10.24
N LYS A 116 -13.88 -5.75 -9.48
CA LYS A 116 -15.19 -5.28 -9.90
C LYS A 116 -15.86 -4.55 -8.76
N LEU A 117 -16.54 -3.46 -9.07
CA LEU A 117 -17.39 -2.82 -8.08
C LEU A 117 -18.84 -3.26 -8.29
N THR A 118 -19.37 -4.00 -7.32
CA THR A 118 -20.70 -4.64 -7.41
C THR A 118 -21.48 -4.53 -6.11
N VAL A 119 -22.70 -5.08 -6.10
CA VAL A 119 -23.50 -5.20 -4.87
C VAL A 119 -22.85 -6.15 -3.85
N ALA A 120 -21.98 -7.06 -4.28
CA ALA A 120 -21.26 -7.97 -3.37
C ALA A 120 -20.38 -7.18 -2.37
N ASP A 121 -19.75 -6.10 -2.83
CA ASP A 121 -18.93 -5.22 -1.98
C ASP A 121 -19.79 -4.52 -0.92
N ILE A 122 -20.97 -4.04 -1.31
CA ILE A 122 -21.92 -3.44 -0.38
C ILE A 122 -22.37 -4.46 0.68
N VAL A 123 -22.61 -5.70 0.28
CA VAL A 123 -22.98 -6.77 1.21
C VAL A 123 -21.85 -7.05 2.18
N ALA A 124 -20.61 -7.17 1.72
CA ALA A 124 -19.43 -7.39 2.54
C ALA A 124 -19.24 -6.23 3.55
N MET A 125 -19.35 -4.98 3.11
CA MET A 125 -19.28 -3.81 3.99
C MET A 125 -20.39 -3.82 5.07
N ARG A 126 -21.61 -4.12 4.70
CA ARG A 126 -22.72 -4.23 5.67
C ARG A 126 -22.48 -5.31 6.70
N ARG A 127 -21.96 -6.47 6.29
CA ARG A 127 -21.65 -7.57 7.21
C ARG A 127 -20.56 -7.18 8.21
N LEU A 128 -19.52 -6.47 7.74
CA LEU A 128 -18.46 -5.93 8.58
C LEU A 128 -19.03 -4.91 9.60
N ILE A 129 -19.77 -3.90 9.13
CA ILE A 129 -20.38 -2.86 9.98
C ILE A 129 -21.31 -3.47 11.05
N LEU A 130 -22.08 -4.50 10.69
CA LEU A 130 -22.99 -5.20 11.61
C LEU A 130 -22.28 -6.20 12.53
N GLY A 131 -20.95 -6.33 12.45
CA GLY A 131 -20.17 -7.28 13.22
C GLY A 131 -20.52 -8.75 12.92
N LYS A 132 -21.01 -9.04 11.73
CA LYS A 132 -21.21 -10.40 11.24
C LYS A 132 -19.92 -11.06 10.77
N ASP A 133 -19.02 -10.24 10.25
CA ASP A 133 -17.68 -10.59 9.86
C ASP A 133 -16.69 -9.69 10.60
N GLU A 134 -15.52 -10.20 10.94
CA GLU A 134 -14.46 -9.45 11.61
C GLU A 134 -13.54 -8.73 10.61
N GLN A 135 -13.54 -9.19 9.35
CA GLN A 135 -12.73 -8.66 8.26
C GLN A 135 -13.44 -8.83 6.92
N PHE A 136 -12.94 -8.16 5.89
CA PHE A 136 -13.42 -8.35 4.53
C PHE A 136 -13.06 -9.75 3.98
N PRO A 137 -13.79 -10.26 2.97
CA PRO A 137 -13.52 -11.58 2.37
C PRO A 137 -12.09 -11.72 1.81
N SER A 138 -11.47 -10.61 1.40
CA SER A 138 -10.10 -10.55 0.93
C SER A 138 -9.04 -10.79 2.01
N GLY A 139 -9.43 -10.69 3.30
CA GLY A 139 -8.51 -10.72 4.43
C GLY A 139 -7.61 -9.48 4.52
N GLN A 140 -7.84 -8.46 3.69
CA GLN A 140 -7.08 -7.21 3.67
C GLN A 140 -7.96 -6.04 4.12
N SER A 141 -7.36 -5.06 4.79
CA SER A 141 -8.02 -3.80 5.17
C SER A 141 -7.55 -2.63 4.31
N TRP A 142 -6.44 -2.81 3.62
CA TRP A 142 -5.82 -1.81 2.75
C TRP A 142 -5.43 -2.44 1.42
N ARG A 143 -5.51 -1.63 0.36
CA ARG A 143 -4.97 -1.94 -0.95
C ARG A 143 -3.94 -0.88 -1.34
N PHE A 144 -2.89 -1.30 -2.05
CA PHE A 144 -1.78 -0.41 -2.37
C PHE A 144 -1.54 -0.40 -3.87
N VAL A 145 -1.19 0.77 -4.40
CA VAL A 145 -0.88 0.95 -5.83
C VAL A 145 0.42 1.75 -5.94
N ASP A 146 1.30 1.34 -6.84
CA ASP A 146 2.50 2.10 -7.18
C ASP A 146 2.12 3.55 -7.51
N LYS A 147 2.69 4.51 -6.78
CA LYS A 147 2.37 5.93 -6.90
C LYS A 147 2.76 6.52 -8.25
N ALA A 148 3.74 5.92 -8.93
CA ALA A 148 4.15 6.33 -10.27
C ALA A 148 3.17 5.88 -11.36
N PHE A 149 2.24 4.95 -11.05
CA PHE A 149 1.30 4.42 -12.02
C PHE A 149 0.23 5.45 -12.42
N GLN A 150 -0.03 5.53 -13.72
CA GLN A 150 -1.07 6.38 -14.30
C GLN A 150 -2.20 5.52 -14.87
N PHE A 151 -3.41 5.68 -14.37
CA PHE A 151 -4.58 4.99 -14.88
C PHE A 151 -4.97 5.53 -16.27
N ALA A 152 -4.99 4.67 -17.29
CA ALA A 152 -5.44 5.03 -18.61
C ALA A 152 -6.94 5.43 -18.64
N ASN A 153 -7.74 4.82 -17.78
CA ASN A 153 -9.14 5.17 -17.55
C ASN A 153 -9.42 5.32 -16.05
N PRO A 154 -9.30 6.53 -15.49
CA PRO A 154 -9.56 6.77 -14.06
C PRO A 154 -10.98 6.48 -13.61
N ALA A 155 -11.97 6.51 -14.53
CA ALA A 155 -13.36 6.18 -14.23
C ALA A 155 -13.64 4.67 -14.20
N ASN A 156 -12.72 3.86 -14.73
CA ASN A 156 -12.75 2.40 -14.63
C ASN A 156 -11.32 1.87 -14.44
N PRO A 157 -10.79 1.93 -13.19
CA PRO A 157 -9.41 1.51 -12.90
C PRO A 157 -9.18 0.02 -13.13
N PHE A 158 -10.23 -0.79 -13.19
CA PHE A 158 -10.16 -2.23 -13.41
C PHE A 158 -10.12 -2.63 -14.89
N ALA A 159 -10.18 -1.66 -15.82
CA ALA A 159 -10.09 -1.93 -17.26
C ALA A 159 -8.72 -2.53 -17.66
N SER A 160 -7.69 -2.28 -16.87
CA SER A 160 -6.35 -2.86 -17.01
C SER A 160 -5.76 -3.17 -15.63
N ALA A 161 -4.85 -4.13 -15.56
CA ALA A 161 -4.14 -4.40 -14.32
C ALA A 161 -3.29 -3.19 -13.90
N PHE A 162 -3.26 -2.92 -12.61
CA PHE A 162 -2.41 -1.89 -12.01
C PHE A 162 -1.42 -2.55 -11.02
N PRO A 163 -0.22 -1.97 -10.84
CA PRO A 163 0.82 -2.58 -10.02
C PRO A 163 0.53 -2.38 -8.52
N GLU A 164 0.40 -3.48 -7.78
CA GLU A 164 0.29 -3.52 -6.32
C GLU A 164 1.65 -3.86 -5.66
N GLN A 165 2.68 -3.95 -6.46
CA GLN A 165 4.07 -4.20 -6.08
C GLN A 165 5.01 -3.52 -7.08
N ILE A 166 6.22 -3.22 -6.65
CA ILE A 166 7.25 -2.62 -7.48
C ILE A 166 8.42 -3.61 -7.60
N SER A 167 8.78 -3.99 -8.82
CA SER A 167 9.95 -4.84 -9.10
C SER A 167 11.15 -3.97 -9.47
N VAL A 168 12.28 -4.15 -8.78
CA VAL A 168 13.49 -3.36 -8.98
C VAL A 168 14.74 -4.21 -9.00
N VAL A 169 15.74 -3.71 -9.73
CA VAL A 169 17.13 -4.19 -9.70
C VAL A 169 18.01 -2.99 -9.35
N PRO A 170 18.23 -2.69 -8.06
CA PRO A 170 18.95 -1.50 -7.66
C PRO A 170 20.45 -1.64 -7.96
N ASN A 171 21.00 -0.74 -8.78
CA ASN A 171 22.43 -0.58 -9.01
C ASN A 171 23.02 0.58 -8.18
N ALA A 172 22.14 1.40 -7.60
CA ALA A 172 22.41 2.53 -6.72
C ALA A 172 21.26 2.67 -5.72
N THR A 173 21.39 3.62 -4.82
CA THR A 173 20.34 4.01 -3.87
C THR A 173 19.06 4.44 -4.59
N MET A 174 17.91 3.93 -4.13
CA MET A 174 16.57 4.29 -4.60
C MET A 174 15.70 4.73 -3.41
N ASN A 175 15.10 5.93 -3.50
CA ASN A 175 14.36 6.57 -2.40
C ASN A 175 12.90 6.84 -2.73
N ASP A 176 12.42 6.47 -3.93
CA ASP A 176 11.16 6.89 -4.52
C ASP A 176 10.24 5.72 -4.89
N LEU A 177 10.40 4.58 -4.22
CA LEU A 177 9.51 3.44 -4.40
C LEU A 177 8.23 3.63 -3.56
N ASP A 178 7.46 4.63 -3.96
CA ASP A 178 6.29 5.09 -3.21
C ASP A 178 5.01 4.35 -3.61
N PHE A 179 4.08 4.24 -2.65
CA PHE A 179 2.74 3.69 -2.90
C PHE A 179 1.66 4.65 -2.41
N PHE A 180 0.54 4.66 -3.13
CA PHE A 180 -0.74 5.09 -2.57
C PHE A 180 -1.40 3.93 -1.85
N GLY A 181 -1.82 4.14 -0.59
CA GLY A 181 -2.64 3.22 0.17
C GLY A 181 -4.09 3.69 0.23
N MET A 182 -5.01 2.80 -0.12
CA MET A 182 -6.44 2.99 -0.01
C MET A 182 -6.99 2.11 1.09
N LYS A 183 -7.71 2.71 2.05
CA LYS A 183 -8.47 1.96 3.04
C LYS A 183 -9.68 1.32 2.38
N LEU A 184 -9.75 -0.01 2.38
CA LEU A 184 -10.90 -0.72 1.81
C LEU A 184 -12.18 -0.35 2.56
N GLY A 185 -13.22 -0.01 1.81
CA GLY A 185 -14.54 0.40 2.30
C GLY A 185 -14.65 1.88 2.65
N ASP A 186 -13.55 2.64 2.77
CA ASP A 186 -13.55 4.08 3.03
C ASP A 186 -13.45 4.87 1.71
N VAL A 187 -14.57 5.31 1.17
CA VAL A 187 -14.61 6.12 -0.07
C VAL A 187 -14.76 7.61 0.22
N ASN A 188 -14.80 8.00 1.48
CA ASN A 188 -14.87 9.40 1.88
C ASN A 188 -13.55 9.92 2.49
N ASN A 189 -12.55 9.01 2.64
CA ASN A 189 -11.23 9.28 3.20
C ASN A 189 -11.31 9.87 4.62
N ASN A 190 -12.13 9.27 5.50
CA ASN A 190 -12.23 9.64 6.90
C ASN A 190 -11.54 8.66 7.86
N VAL A 191 -10.81 7.70 7.32
CA VAL A 191 -9.97 6.79 8.11
C VAL A 191 -9.04 7.58 9.03
N THR A 192 -8.95 7.17 10.28
CA THR A 192 -8.03 7.76 11.25
C THR A 192 -6.71 6.99 11.26
N LEU A 193 -5.63 7.65 10.88
CA LEU A 193 -4.28 7.09 10.91
C LEU A 193 -3.72 7.27 12.33
N SER A 194 -4.14 6.41 13.26
CA SER A 194 -3.66 6.46 14.65
C SER A 194 -2.29 5.82 14.79
N LEU A 195 -1.39 6.51 15.50
CA LEU A 195 -0.07 6.00 15.88
C LEU A 195 -0.15 4.94 16.98
N ASN A 196 -1.21 4.98 17.76
CA ASN A 196 -1.47 4.08 18.88
C ASN A 196 -2.54 3.09 18.46
N GLY A 197 -2.15 1.98 17.82
CA GLY A 197 -3.06 0.92 17.40
C GLY A 197 -3.76 0.15 18.54
N ASP A 198 -3.75 0.69 19.78
CA ASP A 198 -4.39 0.09 20.95
C ASP A 198 -5.63 0.89 21.42
N ASN A 199 -6.02 1.94 20.69
CA ASN A 199 -7.21 2.73 21.01
C ASN A 199 -8.32 2.61 19.96
N ASP A 200 -8.42 1.49 19.27
CA ASP A 200 -9.71 1.11 18.73
C ASP A 200 -10.61 0.79 19.92
N ILE A 201 -11.24 1.84 20.45
CA ILE A 201 -12.45 1.65 21.20
C ILE A 201 -13.41 1.00 20.22
N GLU A 202 -13.41 -0.33 20.22
CA GLU A 202 -14.44 -1.08 19.54
C GLU A 202 -15.77 -0.55 20.07
N VAL A 203 -16.48 0.22 19.26
CA VAL A 203 -17.84 0.67 19.55
C VAL A 203 -18.79 -0.54 19.74
N ARG A 204 -18.25 -1.75 19.65
CA ARG A 204 -18.94 -3.02 19.91
C ARG A 204 -19.17 -3.33 21.38
N ASP A 205 -18.43 -2.71 22.31
CA ASP A 205 -18.58 -2.95 23.77
C ASP A 205 -19.81 -2.26 24.40
N LEU A 206 -20.62 -1.53 23.63
CA LEU A 206 -21.88 -0.96 24.12
C LEU A 206 -23.03 -1.97 24.17
N LYS A 207 -22.79 -3.27 24.05
CA LYS A 207 -23.83 -4.29 24.13
C LYS A 207 -24.20 -4.77 25.55
N THR A 208 -23.68 -4.16 26.60
CA THR A 208 -24.13 -4.43 27.97
C THR A 208 -25.00 -3.29 28.54
N LEU A 209 -25.98 -2.81 27.78
CA LEU A 209 -27.14 -2.18 28.40
C LEU A 209 -28.13 -3.29 28.73
N SER A 210 -27.95 -3.90 29.91
CA SER A 210 -29.00 -4.69 30.54
C SER A 210 -30.14 -3.76 30.94
N PHE A 211 -31.25 -3.84 30.26
CA PHE A 211 -32.50 -3.29 30.75
C PHE A 211 -33.00 -4.22 31.86
N THR A 212 -32.94 -3.78 33.12
CA THR A 212 -33.67 -4.34 34.23
C THR A 212 -35.09 -3.76 34.26
#